data_612973285b1889eb958661def90859ca
#
_entry.id   612973285b1889eb958661def90859ca
#
_cell.length_a   1.000
_cell.length_b   1.000
_cell.length_c   1.000
_cell.angle_alpha   90.00
_cell.angle_beta   90.00
_cell.angle_gamma   90.00
#
_symmetry.space_group_name_H-M   'P 1'
#
loop_
_entity.id
_entity.type
_entity.pdbx_description
1 polymer ?
#
loop_
_entity_poly.entity_id
_entity_poly.type
_entity_poly.pdbx_seq_one_letter_code
_entity_poly.pdbx_strand_id
1 'polypeptide(L)'
;SISREIARLLGGEIRVVSTPGEGSTFTLYLPLAYAPAPASGNGSGQAKDAARAFGAAMASPAPATVSSSVAAPGWTSTAISDLEAAFVAASEISDDRNSIFDGERVVLIVEDDLNFAHILLDLAREKNFKGIVATRGDAALALARKYKPDAITLDIKLPDRDGWTVLDRLKHDPNTSHIPVHIISGEEQRQRALHLGAITHLQKPVSREDLASAFDSITAFADRRVRRLLVVEDDDTQRMSIVELIGNGDVTTTAVATGQEALDALQAEPFDCMVVDLKLPDMTGFELIEKIQKDLGRADLPIIVYTGKELTAKEETQLRRVADAIIVKEVSSPERLLSETALFLHRVEANLPEPKRRMLEQLHRRDPVLAGRKVLIVDDDVRNIFALTSALESHNMEVVHAENGQEGIDTLRNTPGVEAVLMDIMMPGMDGYEAIQAIRGMEKFKHLPIIALTAKAMKADRDRCIEAGASDYISKPLDIDQLLSLLRVWLYPQSETQG
;
A
#
# COMPACT_ATOMS: atom_id res chain seq x y z
N SER A 1 -21.25 -29.57 3.93
CA SER A 1 -20.90 -28.15 4.23
C SER A 1 -19.47 -27.92 3.77
N ILE A 2 -19.15 -26.69 3.42
CA ILE A 2 -17.84 -26.22 2.94
C ILE A 2 -16.72 -26.68 3.87
N SER A 3 -16.90 -26.56 5.18
CA SER A 3 -15.90 -26.97 6.19
C SER A 3 -15.50 -28.45 6.11
N ARG A 4 -16.44 -29.31 5.78
CA ARG A 4 -16.17 -30.77 5.65
C ARG A 4 -15.42 -31.08 4.35
N GLU A 5 -15.66 -30.27 3.29
CA GLU A 5 -14.99 -30.40 2.00
C GLU A 5 -13.53 -29.89 2.09
N ILE A 6 -13.32 -28.78 2.80
CA ILE A 6 -11.97 -28.26 3.08
C ILE A 6 -11.16 -29.23 3.93
N ALA A 7 -11.76 -29.82 4.99
CA ALA A 7 -11.06 -30.82 5.78
C ALA A 7 -10.65 -32.06 4.95
N ARG A 8 -11.51 -32.50 4.02
CA ARG A 8 -11.19 -33.60 3.09
C ARG A 8 -10.07 -33.22 2.09
N LEU A 9 -10.08 -31.99 1.54
CA LEU A 9 -9.03 -31.54 0.65
C LEU A 9 -7.66 -31.48 1.34
N LEU A 10 -7.66 -31.19 2.64
CA LEU A 10 -6.47 -31.20 3.49
C LEU A 10 -6.08 -32.61 4.00
N GLY A 11 -6.78 -33.67 3.56
CA GLY A 11 -6.52 -35.04 3.98
C GLY A 11 -6.99 -35.35 5.39
N GLY A 12 -7.83 -34.48 5.98
CA GLY A 12 -8.35 -34.60 7.34
C GLY A 12 -9.86 -34.89 7.42
N GLU A 13 -10.40 -34.91 8.63
CA GLU A 13 -11.83 -35.07 8.89
C GLU A 13 -12.33 -34.17 10.03
N ILE A 14 -13.63 -33.81 9.99
CA ILE A 14 -14.30 -33.11 11.08
C ILE A 14 -15.27 -34.07 11.76
N ARG A 15 -15.13 -34.22 13.08
CA ARG A 15 -16.09 -34.94 13.94
C ARG A 15 -16.87 -33.94 14.80
N VAL A 16 -18.14 -34.25 15.00
CA VAL A 16 -19.04 -33.46 15.84
C VAL A 16 -19.64 -34.37 16.89
N VAL A 17 -19.56 -33.96 18.15
CA VAL A 17 -20.27 -34.55 19.27
C VAL A 17 -21.18 -33.47 19.84
N SER A 18 -22.48 -33.75 19.92
CA SER A 18 -23.49 -32.81 20.41
C SER A 18 -24.39 -33.46 21.42
N THR A 19 -24.56 -32.87 22.59
CA THR A 19 -25.47 -33.30 23.66
C THR A 19 -26.55 -32.23 23.85
N PRO A 20 -27.84 -32.56 23.73
CA PRO A 20 -28.89 -31.55 23.97
C PRO A 20 -28.80 -30.96 25.36
N GLY A 21 -28.74 -29.63 25.43
CA GLY A 21 -28.62 -28.86 26.67
C GLY A 21 -27.17 -28.63 27.17
N GLU A 22 -26.15 -29.31 26.60
CA GLU A 22 -24.75 -29.17 26.99
C GLU A 22 -23.88 -28.55 25.90
N GLY A 23 -24.41 -28.45 24.65
CA GLY A 23 -23.71 -27.85 23.53
C GLY A 23 -23.11 -28.84 22.53
N SER A 24 -22.27 -28.32 21.61
CA SER A 24 -21.66 -29.12 20.54
C SER A 24 -20.15 -28.89 20.49
N THR A 25 -19.41 -30.00 20.38
CA THR A 25 -17.95 -29.98 20.21
C THR A 25 -17.61 -30.42 18.79
N PHE A 26 -16.89 -29.55 18.07
CA PHE A 26 -16.34 -29.83 16.74
C PHE A 26 -14.86 -30.14 16.86
N THR A 27 -14.43 -31.31 16.38
CA THR A 27 -13.00 -31.68 16.39
C THR A 27 -12.53 -31.86 14.96
N LEU A 28 -11.51 -31.10 14.56
CA LEU A 28 -10.85 -31.22 13.28
C LEU A 28 -9.57 -32.05 13.43
N TYR A 29 -9.46 -33.12 12.67
CA TYR A 29 -8.27 -33.94 12.56
C TYR A 29 -7.57 -33.62 11.26
N LEU A 30 -6.30 -33.24 11.31
CA LEU A 30 -5.45 -33.00 10.16
C LEU A 30 -4.20 -33.87 10.24
N PRO A 31 -3.69 -34.41 9.11
CA PRO A 31 -2.42 -35.13 9.09
C PRO A 31 -1.26 -34.15 9.40
N LEU A 32 -0.24 -34.61 10.13
CA LEU A 32 0.96 -33.85 10.44
C LEU A 32 1.84 -33.52 9.22
N ALA A 33 1.63 -34.24 8.11
CA ALA A 33 2.27 -33.99 6.83
C ALA A 33 1.22 -34.02 5.72
N TYR A 34 1.15 -32.98 4.90
CA TYR A 34 0.24 -32.94 3.75
C TYR A 34 0.75 -33.87 2.65
N ALA A 35 -0.07 -34.88 2.28
CA ALA A 35 0.11 -35.67 1.08
C ALA A 35 -0.99 -35.27 0.08
N PRO A 36 -0.69 -34.68 -1.09
CA PRO A 36 -1.71 -34.35 -2.09
C PRO A 36 -2.41 -35.64 -2.54
N ALA A 37 -3.75 -35.62 -2.60
CA ALA A 37 -4.54 -36.72 -3.08
C ALA A 37 -4.13 -37.04 -4.54
N PRO A 38 -3.94 -38.33 -4.92
CA PRO A 38 -3.65 -38.70 -6.29
C PRO A 38 -4.85 -38.34 -7.18
N ALA A 39 -4.55 -37.68 -8.30
CA ALA A 39 -5.55 -37.34 -9.32
C ALA A 39 -6.33 -38.60 -9.71
N SER A 40 -7.64 -38.50 -9.67
CA SER A 40 -8.57 -39.59 -9.98
C SER A 40 -8.42 -40.05 -11.42
N GLY A 41 -7.61 -41.09 -11.63
CA GLY A 41 -7.64 -41.93 -12.80
C GLY A 41 -8.53 -43.13 -12.53
N ASN A 42 -9.53 -43.37 -13.39
CA ASN A 42 -10.38 -44.53 -13.35
C ASN A 42 -9.57 -45.85 -13.31
N GLY A 43 -9.68 -46.62 -12.24
CA GLY A 43 -9.07 -47.92 -12.09
C GLY A 43 -9.58 -48.63 -10.85
N SER A 44 -10.53 -49.53 -11.03
CA SER A 44 -11.11 -50.39 -10.01
C SER A 44 -10.08 -51.38 -9.42
N GLY A 45 -9.99 -51.45 -8.08
CA GLY A 45 -9.44 -52.60 -7.37
C GLY A 45 -8.26 -52.31 -6.46
N GLN A 46 -8.47 -52.53 -5.18
CA GLN A 46 -7.55 -52.58 -4.04
C GLN A 46 -7.66 -51.43 -3.03
N ALA A 47 -8.80 -51.38 -2.34
CA ALA A 47 -9.00 -50.52 -1.15
C ALA A 47 -9.31 -51.37 0.11
N LYS A 48 -8.71 -52.56 0.28
CA LYS A 48 -8.99 -53.40 1.44
C LYS A 48 -7.81 -53.68 2.39
N ASP A 49 -6.58 -53.36 2.03
CA ASP A 49 -5.40 -53.69 2.85
C ASP A 49 -4.82 -52.54 3.69
N ALA A 50 -5.26 -51.29 3.48
CA ALA A 50 -4.80 -50.16 4.28
C ALA A 50 -5.50 -49.97 5.64
N ALA A 51 -6.60 -50.65 5.86
CA ALA A 51 -7.38 -50.51 7.11
C ALA A 51 -6.91 -51.45 8.26
N ARG A 52 -5.92 -52.31 8.00
CA ARG A 52 -5.47 -53.34 9.01
C ARG A 52 -4.19 -52.98 9.75
N ALA A 53 -3.51 -51.91 9.37
CA ALA A 53 -2.23 -51.49 9.98
C ALA A 53 -2.35 -50.44 11.10
N PHE A 54 -3.55 -49.90 11.37
CA PHE A 54 -3.77 -48.82 12.33
C PHE A 54 -4.42 -49.23 13.67
N GLY A 55 -4.51 -50.56 13.94
CA GLY A 55 -5.24 -51.10 15.10
C GLY A 55 -4.42 -51.46 16.35
N ALA A 56 -3.13 -51.14 16.41
CA ALA A 56 -2.29 -51.60 17.52
C ALA A 56 -1.25 -50.57 17.97
N ALA A 57 -1.67 -49.46 18.54
CA ALA A 57 -0.85 -48.63 19.44
C ALA A 57 -1.68 -47.50 20.09
N MET A 58 -2.52 -47.84 21.07
CA MET A 58 -3.08 -46.87 22.02
C MET A 58 -3.01 -47.46 23.43
N ALA A 59 -1.88 -47.24 24.14
CA ALA A 59 -1.84 -47.32 25.61
C ALA A 59 -1.70 -45.88 26.13
N SER A 60 -2.66 -45.45 26.93
CA SER A 60 -2.74 -44.14 27.57
C SER A 60 -1.65 -43.93 28.60
N PRO A 61 -1.06 -42.72 28.71
CA PRO A 61 -0.55 -42.21 29.97
C PRO A 61 -1.46 -41.10 30.54
N ALA A 62 -1.47 -41.05 31.88
CA ALA A 62 -2.29 -40.21 32.74
C ALA A 62 -1.97 -38.70 32.62
N PRO A 63 -2.86 -37.81 33.16
CA PRO A 63 -2.79 -36.37 32.91
C PRO A 63 -1.72 -35.68 33.72
N ALA A 64 -0.84 -34.92 33.04
CA ALA A 64 0.06 -33.98 33.66
C ALA A 64 -0.60 -32.60 33.73
N THR A 65 -0.65 -32.03 34.92
CA THR A 65 -1.09 -30.67 35.21
C THR A 65 -0.17 -29.65 34.51
N VAL A 66 -0.71 -28.85 33.60
CA VAL A 66 0.00 -27.75 32.97
C VAL A 66 -0.56 -26.43 33.50
N SER A 67 0.34 -25.66 34.17
CA SER A 67 0.09 -24.29 34.59
C SER A 67 -0.25 -23.40 33.41
N SER A 68 -1.39 -22.70 33.50
CA SER A 68 -1.85 -21.72 32.55
C SER A 68 -1.00 -20.44 32.59
N SER A 69 -0.13 -20.25 31.61
CA SER A 69 0.29 -18.91 31.18
C SER A 69 -0.48 -18.62 29.89
N VAL A 70 -1.44 -17.70 29.99
CA VAL A 70 -2.20 -17.19 28.83
C VAL A 70 -1.25 -16.29 28.03
N ALA A 71 -0.63 -16.85 26.99
CA ALA A 71 -0.04 -16.08 25.91
C ALA A 71 -1.16 -15.71 24.93
N ALA A 72 -1.29 -14.44 24.60
CA ALA A 72 -2.20 -13.96 23.57
C ALA A 72 -1.97 -14.72 22.26
N PRO A 73 -3.03 -15.03 21.48
CA PRO A 73 -2.87 -15.70 20.19
C PRO A 73 -2.12 -14.76 19.21
N GLY A 74 -0.83 -15.02 19.06
CA GLY A 74 -0.04 -14.41 17.99
C GLY A 74 -0.61 -14.86 16.64
N TRP A 75 -1.01 -13.93 15.83
CA TRP A 75 -1.35 -14.14 14.42
C TRP A 75 -0.11 -14.67 13.72
N THR A 76 -0.10 -15.93 13.35
CA THR A 76 1.06 -16.53 12.71
C THR A 76 1.14 -16.09 11.25
N SER A 77 2.26 -15.53 10.90
CA SER A 77 2.76 -15.14 9.55
C SER A 77 2.57 -16.24 8.46
N THR A 78 2.21 -17.45 8.84
CA THR A 78 2.11 -18.63 7.95
C THR A 78 0.87 -18.63 7.06
N ALA A 79 -0.26 -18.10 7.54
CA ALA A 79 -1.50 -18.08 6.73
C ALA A 79 -1.47 -17.04 5.61
N ILE A 80 -0.73 -15.95 5.80
CA ILE A 80 -0.50 -14.90 4.79
C ILE A 80 0.43 -15.46 3.70
N SER A 81 1.47 -16.22 4.08
CA SER A 81 2.42 -16.81 3.15
C SER A 81 1.77 -17.85 2.20
N ASP A 82 0.78 -18.58 2.67
CA ASP A 82 0.09 -19.60 1.85
C ASP A 82 -0.90 -18.98 0.85
N LEU A 83 -1.57 -17.89 1.22
CA LEU A 83 -2.39 -17.08 0.29
C LEU A 83 -1.52 -16.39 -0.75
N GLU A 84 -0.40 -15.79 -0.36
CA GLU A 84 0.58 -15.20 -1.28
C GLU A 84 1.14 -16.25 -2.25
N ALA A 85 1.43 -17.46 -1.77
CA ALA A 85 1.89 -18.57 -2.62
C ALA A 85 0.82 -19.02 -3.64
N ALA A 86 -0.47 -18.99 -3.26
CA ALA A 86 -1.57 -19.32 -4.17
C ALA A 86 -1.77 -18.25 -5.26
N PHE A 87 -1.66 -16.96 -4.93
CA PHE A 87 -1.75 -15.86 -5.91
C PHE A 87 -0.58 -15.87 -6.89
N VAL A 88 0.61 -16.25 -6.42
CA VAL A 88 1.80 -16.38 -7.25
C VAL A 88 1.71 -17.53 -8.24
N ALA A 89 0.99 -18.61 -7.91
CA ALA A 89 0.85 -19.79 -8.75
C ALA A 89 -0.23 -19.64 -9.84
N ALA A 90 -1.27 -18.82 -9.61
CA ALA A 90 -2.37 -18.63 -10.54
C ALA A 90 -2.04 -17.53 -11.55
N SER A 91 -1.94 -17.85 -12.83
CA SER A 91 -1.87 -16.89 -13.92
C SER A 91 -3.02 -17.14 -14.88
N GLU A 92 -3.80 -16.10 -15.14
CA GLU A 92 -4.85 -16.12 -16.16
C GLU A 92 -4.28 -15.88 -17.57
N ILE A 93 -3.03 -15.35 -17.63
CA ILE A 93 -2.29 -15.08 -18.86
C ILE A 93 -0.99 -15.89 -18.85
N SER A 94 -0.59 -16.41 -20.02
CA SER A 94 0.74 -17.02 -20.21
C SER A 94 1.81 -15.92 -20.24
N ASP A 95 2.36 -15.62 -19.06
CA ASP A 95 3.43 -14.66 -18.86
C ASP A 95 4.82 -15.33 -18.71
N ASP A 96 5.85 -14.53 -18.40
CA ASP A 96 7.24 -15.00 -18.37
C ASP A 96 7.70 -15.48 -16.98
N ARG A 97 6.79 -15.54 -15.96
CA ARG A 97 7.16 -15.85 -14.55
C ARG A 97 7.93 -17.16 -14.35
N ASN A 98 7.76 -18.12 -15.24
CA ASN A 98 8.43 -19.43 -15.18
C ASN A 98 9.72 -19.48 -16.03
N SER A 99 10.08 -18.40 -16.73
CA SER A 99 11.22 -18.31 -17.65
C SER A 99 12.14 -17.13 -17.36
N ILE A 100 12.16 -16.66 -16.11
CA ILE A 100 13.02 -15.57 -15.65
C ILE A 100 14.33 -16.17 -15.13
N PHE A 101 15.46 -15.69 -15.64
CA PHE A 101 16.80 -16.05 -15.18
C PHE A 101 17.50 -14.87 -14.52
N ASP A 102 18.50 -15.17 -13.69
CA ASP A 102 19.27 -14.13 -13.00
C ASP A 102 19.89 -13.13 -13.98
N GLY A 103 19.66 -11.85 -13.72
CA GLY A 103 20.16 -10.74 -14.53
C GLY A 103 19.24 -10.32 -15.69
N GLU A 104 18.12 -10.98 -15.89
CA GLU A 104 17.08 -10.51 -16.82
C GLU A 104 16.25 -9.39 -16.19
N ARG A 105 15.83 -8.41 -16.99
CA ARG A 105 14.95 -7.33 -16.55
C ARG A 105 13.52 -7.81 -16.47
N VAL A 106 12.86 -7.45 -15.40
CA VAL A 106 11.49 -7.86 -15.11
C VAL A 106 10.58 -6.64 -14.96
N VAL A 107 9.44 -6.66 -15.62
CA VAL A 107 8.35 -5.71 -15.38
C VAL A 107 7.11 -6.43 -14.87
N LEU A 108 6.50 -5.89 -13.83
CA LEU A 108 5.22 -6.35 -13.32
C LEU A 108 4.11 -5.48 -13.93
N ILE A 109 3.20 -6.12 -14.65
CA ILE A 109 2.05 -5.51 -15.30
C ILE A 109 0.81 -5.79 -14.45
N VAL A 110 0.23 -4.74 -13.86
CA VAL A 110 -0.97 -4.83 -13.01
C VAL A 110 -2.15 -4.25 -13.78
N GLU A 111 -2.98 -5.13 -14.34
CA GLU A 111 -4.05 -4.76 -15.28
C GLU A 111 -5.13 -5.86 -15.29
N ASP A 112 -6.39 -5.52 -15.10
CA ASP A 112 -7.51 -6.46 -15.08
C ASP A 112 -8.09 -6.72 -16.48
N ASP A 113 -7.92 -5.78 -17.43
CA ASP A 113 -8.25 -6.04 -18.83
C ASP A 113 -7.18 -6.92 -19.48
N LEU A 114 -7.54 -8.19 -19.73
CA LEU A 114 -6.64 -9.18 -20.31
C LEU A 114 -6.10 -8.78 -21.69
N ASN A 115 -6.89 -8.08 -22.50
CA ASN A 115 -6.45 -7.63 -23.83
C ASN A 115 -5.38 -6.55 -23.70
N PHE A 116 -5.60 -5.59 -22.82
CA PHE A 116 -4.63 -4.53 -22.59
C PHE A 116 -3.36 -5.06 -21.89
N ALA A 117 -3.51 -5.99 -20.96
CA ALA A 117 -2.38 -6.69 -20.34
C ALA A 117 -1.51 -7.43 -21.36
N HIS A 118 -2.11 -8.08 -22.37
CA HIS A 118 -1.36 -8.69 -23.49
C HIS A 118 -0.58 -7.67 -24.31
N ILE A 119 -1.19 -6.50 -24.61
CA ILE A 119 -0.49 -5.43 -25.36
C ILE A 119 0.73 -4.95 -24.57
N LEU A 120 0.59 -4.75 -23.26
CA LEU A 120 1.69 -4.33 -22.38
C LEU A 120 2.78 -5.42 -22.29
N LEU A 121 2.37 -6.71 -22.21
CA LEU A 121 3.29 -7.84 -22.15
C LEU A 121 4.11 -7.98 -23.45
N ASP A 122 3.46 -7.85 -24.61
CA ASP A 122 4.15 -7.90 -25.88
C ASP A 122 5.14 -6.73 -26.04
N LEU A 123 4.72 -5.53 -25.64
CA LEU A 123 5.59 -4.36 -25.65
C LEU A 123 6.79 -4.50 -24.67
N ALA A 124 6.57 -5.06 -23.50
CA ALA A 124 7.63 -5.37 -22.55
C ALA A 124 8.69 -6.30 -23.16
N ARG A 125 8.24 -7.36 -23.85
CA ARG A 125 9.10 -8.30 -24.55
C ARG A 125 9.86 -7.64 -25.72
N GLU A 126 9.21 -6.75 -26.48
CA GLU A 126 9.87 -5.94 -27.53
C GLU A 126 11.02 -5.07 -26.96
N LYS A 127 10.87 -4.63 -25.71
CA LYS A 127 11.87 -3.81 -24.99
C LYS A 127 12.84 -4.65 -24.13
N ASN A 128 12.92 -5.96 -24.34
CA ASN A 128 13.78 -6.91 -23.64
C ASN A 128 13.50 -7.01 -22.12
N PHE A 129 12.25 -6.85 -21.71
CA PHE A 129 11.79 -7.19 -20.36
C PHE A 129 11.10 -8.55 -20.36
N LYS A 130 11.23 -9.28 -19.26
CA LYS A 130 10.34 -10.37 -18.90
C LYS A 130 9.11 -9.77 -18.22
N GLY A 131 7.92 -10.06 -18.75
CA GLY A 131 6.68 -9.53 -18.21
C GLY A 131 6.01 -10.53 -17.27
N ILE A 132 5.63 -10.07 -16.08
CA ILE A 132 4.77 -10.81 -15.15
C ILE A 132 3.43 -10.06 -15.10
N VAL A 133 2.31 -10.77 -15.19
CA VAL A 133 0.98 -10.15 -15.17
C VAL A 133 0.26 -10.46 -13.87
N ALA A 134 -0.34 -9.43 -13.28
CA ALA A 134 -1.27 -9.52 -12.16
C ALA A 134 -2.59 -8.87 -12.55
N THR A 135 -3.70 -9.59 -12.46
CA THR A 135 -5.06 -9.09 -12.74
C THR A 135 -5.75 -8.55 -11.50
N ARG A 136 -5.06 -8.57 -10.34
CA ARG A 136 -5.57 -8.21 -9.02
C ARG A 136 -4.50 -7.52 -8.19
N GLY A 137 -4.92 -6.56 -7.36
CA GLY A 137 -4.02 -5.81 -6.48
C GLY A 137 -3.30 -6.66 -5.43
N ASP A 138 -3.98 -7.67 -4.84
CA ASP A 138 -3.35 -8.60 -3.89
C ASP A 138 -2.25 -9.42 -4.55
N ALA A 139 -2.49 -9.92 -5.76
CA ALA A 139 -1.51 -10.65 -6.54
C ALA A 139 -0.32 -9.74 -6.91
N ALA A 140 -0.58 -8.48 -7.25
CA ALA A 140 0.46 -7.50 -7.59
C ALA A 140 1.45 -7.30 -6.43
N LEU A 141 0.94 -7.12 -5.20
CA LEU A 141 1.79 -6.95 -4.00
C LEU A 141 2.64 -8.20 -3.72
N ALA A 142 2.05 -9.40 -3.81
CA ALA A 142 2.77 -10.66 -3.61
C ALA A 142 3.86 -10.88 -4.68
N LEU A 143 3.53 -10.61 -5.96
CA LEU A 143 4.46 -10.75 -7.07
C LEU A 143 5.60 -9.72 -7.00
N ALA A 144 5.31 -8.46 -6.63
CA ALA A 144 6.33 -7.43 -6.44
C ALA A 144 7.36 -7.82 -5.37
N ARG A 145 6.92 -8.34 -4.23
CA ARG A 145 7.80 -8.83 -3.16
C ARG A 145 8.65 -10.03 -3.60
N LYS A 146 8.04 -10.97 -4.32
CA LYS A 146 8.71 -12.20 -4.74
C LYS A 146 9.73 -11.97 -5.84
N TYR A 147 9.34 -11.28 -6.91
CA TYR A 147 10.15 -11.15 -8.11
C TYR A 147 11.01 -9.89 -8.13
N LYS A 148 10.71 -8.90 -7.27
CA LYS A 148 11.43 -7.61 -7.19
C LYS A 148 11.66 -7.00 -8.57
N PRO A 149 10.59 -6.73 -9.33
CA PRO A 149 10.70 -6.28 -10.72
C PRO A 149 11.45 -4.95 -10.82
N ASP A 150 12.07 -4.69 -11.97
CA ASP A 150 12.76 -3.43 -12.26
C ASP A 150 11.79 -2.25 -12.43
N ALA A 151 10.52 -2.55 -12.76
CA ALA A 151 9.45 -1.56 -12.81
C ALA A 151 8.07 -2.22 -12.69
N ILE A 152 7.06 -1.41 -12.38
CA ILE A 152 5.65 -1.81 -12.30
C ILE A 152 4.84 -0.87 -13.17
N THR A 153 3.95 -1.41 -14.03
CA THR A 153 2.83 -0.66 -14.61
C THR A 153 1.58 -0.99 -13.83
N LEU A 154 0.79 0.01 -13.44
CA LEU A 154 -0.32 -0.15 -12.50
C LEU A 154 -1.58 0.56 -13.01
N ASP A 155 -2.65 -0.22 -13.23
CA ASP A 155 -3.99 0.36 -13.35
C ASP A 155 -4.57 0.68 -11.96
N ILE A 156 -5.32 1.77 -11.90
CA ILE A 156 -6.01 2.21 -10.69
C ILE A 156 -7.30 1.41 -10.46
N LYS A 157 -8.01 1.05 -11.52
CA LYS A 157 -9.28 0.31 -11.41
C LYS A 157 -9.05 -1.20 -11.43
N LEU A 158 -8.84 -1.78 -10.25
CA LEU A 158 -8.68 -3.22 -10.09
C LEU A 158 -9.93 -3.84 -9.43
N PRO A 159 -10.21 -5.13 -9.69
CA PRO A 159 -11.45 -5.78 -9.24
C PRO A 159 -11.54 -6.03 -7.73
N ASP A 160 -10.41 -6.12 -7.04
CA ASP A 160 -10.31 -6.44 -5.62
C ASP A 160 -9.90 -5.25 -4.75
N ARG A 161 -9.08 -4.34 -5.27
CA ARG A 161 -8.55 -3.18 -4.54
C ARG A 161 -8.47 -1.96 -5.45
N ASP A 162 -8.53 -0.78 -4.84
CA ASP A 162 -8.15 0.45 -5.50
C ASP A 162 -6.63 0.47 -5.76
N GLY A 163 -6.21 0.78 -6.97
CA GLY A 163 -4.81 0.87 -7.35
C GLY A 163 -4.02 1.92 -6.56
N TRP A 164 -4.68 2.96 -6.03
CA TRP A 164 -4.04 3.91 -5.13
C TRP A 164 -3.56 3.24 -3.83
N THR A 165 -4.36 2.33 -3.29
CA THR A 165 -3.98 1.52 -2.13
C THR A 165 -2.82 0.58 -2.45
N VAL A 166 -2.80 0.01 -3.67
CA VAL A 166 -1.69 -0.83 -4.14
C VAL A 166 -0.41 0.00 -4.24
N LEU A 167 -0.47 1.20 -4.84
CA LEU A 167 0.65 2.12 -4.93
C LEU A 167 1.18 2.50 -3.55
N ASP A 168 0.29 2.91 -2.64
CA ASP A 168 0.67 3.27 -1.26
C ASP A 168 1.40 2.12 -0.56
N ARG A 169 0.86 0.90 -0.63
CA ARG A 169 1.50 -0.28 -0.01
C ARG A 169 2.85 -0.60 -0.64
N LEU A 170 3.00 -0.49 -1.96
CA LEU A 170 4.29 -0.67 -2.64
C LEU A 170 5.31 0.35 -2.16
N LYS A 171 4.90 1.60 -1.94
CA LYS A 171 5.79 2.71 -1.58
C LYS A 171 6.11 2.77 -0.08
N HIS A 172 5.29 2.18 0.78
CA HIS A 172 5.54 2.06 2.22
C HIS A 172 6.18 0.72 2.64
N ASP A 173 6.34 -0.25 1.73
CA ASP A 173 7.07 -1.49 2.02
C ASP A 173 8.56 -1.32 1.66
N PRO A 174 9.50 -1.43 2.62
CA PRO A 174 10.94 -1.27 2.37
C PRO A 174 11.50 -2.19 1.27
N ASN A 175 10.83 -3.33 1.01
CA ASN A 175 11.25 -4.28 -0.04
C ASN A 175 10.80 -3.87 -1.44
N THR A 176 9.82 -2.97 -1.58
CA THR A 176 9.23 -2.59 -2.87
C THR A 176 9.19 -1.08 -3.10
N SER A 177 9.44 -0.25 -2.09
CA SER A 177 9.38 1.23 -2.16
C SER A 177 10.26 1.82 -3.27
N HIS A 178 11.43 1.21 -3.50
CA HIS A 178 12.39 1.61 -4.52
C HIS A 178 11.95 1.27 -5.95
N ILE A 179 10.99 0.37 -6.14
CA ILE A 179 10.57 -0.06 -7.47
C ILE A 179 9.79 1.09 -8.14
N PRO A 180 10.19 1.54 -9.35
CA PRO A 180 9.48 2.56 -10.09
C PRO A 180 8.09 2.08 -10.50
N VAL A 181 7.07 2.91 -10.26
CA VAL A 181 5.68 2.61 -10.63
C VAL A 181 5.19 3.62 -11.66
N HIS A 182 4.67 3.11 -12.77
CA HIS A 182 4.05 3.87 -13.84
C HIS A 182 2.54 3.62 -13.82
N ILE A 183 1.75 4.66 -13.57
CA ILE A 183 0.29 4.53 -13.54
C ILE A 183 -0.25 4.67 -14.96
N ILE A 184 -1.18 3.77 -15.33
CA ILE A 184 -1.90 3.80 -16.59
C ILE A 184 -3.39 3.70 -16.28
N SER A 185 -4.12 4.83 -16.27
CA SER A 185 -5.50 4.85 -15.81
C SER A 185 -6.43 5.73 -16.65
N GLY A 186 -7.75 5.50 -16.55
CA GLY A 186 -8.76 6.34 -17.20
C GLY A 186 -9.03 7.66 -16.48
N GLU A 187 -8.42 7.91 -15.33
CA GLU A 187 -8.65 9.10 -14.50
C GLU A 187 -7.50 10.10 -14.62
N GLU A 188 -7.82 11.38 -14.72
CA GLU A 188 -6.82 12.46 -14.77
C GLU A 188 -6.40 12.86 -13.34
N GLN A 189 -5.54 12.05 -12.71
CA GLN A 189 -5.03 12.30 -11.36
C GLN A 189 -3.50 12.26 -11.29
N ARG A 190 -2.85 12.90 -12.28
CA ARG A 190 -1.38 12.92 -12.41
C ARG A 190 -0.68 13.41 -11.16
N GLN A 191 -1.14 14.54 -10.58
CA GLN A 191 -0.52 15.10 -9.37
C GLN A 191 -0.56 14.11 -8.21
N ARG A 192 -1.71 13.46 -7.97
CA ARG A 192 -1.83 12.45 -6.92
C ARG A 192 -0.87 11.28 -7.12
N ALA A 193 -0.71 10.83 -8.36
CA ALA A 193 0.23 9.76 -8.70
C ALA A 193 1.67 10.12 -8.33
N LEU A 194 2.13 11.30 -8.73
CA LEU A 194 3.49 11.77 -8.46
C LEU A 194 3.72 11.97 -6.95
N HIS A 195 2.79 12.60 -6.23
CA HIS A 195 2.87 12.76 -4.77
C HIS A 195 2.94 11.43 -4.01
N LEU A 196 2.29 10.38 -4.50
CA LEU A 196 2.36 9.03 -3.93
C LEU A 196 3.61 8.25 -4.40
N GLY A 197 4.55 8.90 -5.10
CA GLY A 197 5.82 8.31 -5.52
C GLY A 197 5.77 7.49 -6.81
N ALA A 198 4.74 7.65 -7.65
CA ALA A 198 4.77 7.15 -9.03
C ALA A 198 5.71 8.02 -9.88
N ILE A 199 6.36 7.42 -10.89
CA ILE A 199 7.24 8.16 -11.82
C ILE A 199 6.42 8.88 -12.88
N THR A 200 5.42 8.22 -13.45
CA THR A 200 4.58 8.78 -14.50
C THR A 200 3.12 8.38 -14.33
N HIS A 201 2.26 9.13 -14.98
CA HIS A 201 0.85 8.83 -15.13
C HIS A 201 0.46 8.97 -16.59
N LEU A 202 -0.03 7.89 -17.19
CA LEU A 202 -0.58 7.85 -18.55
C LEU A 202 -2.09 7.72 -18.48
N GLN A 203 -2.79 8.58 -19.21
CA GLN A 203 -4.26 8.55 -19.26
C GLN A 203 -4.76 7.65 -20.39
N LYS A 204 -5.62 6.69 -20.08
CA LYS A 204 -6.33 5.88 -21.08
C LYS A 204 -7.38 6.75 -21.81
N PRO A 205 -7.56 6.66 -23.16
CA PRO A 205 -6.88 5.72 -24.06
C PRO A 205 -5.42 6.13 -24.37
N VAL A 206 -4.50 5.17 -24.29
CA VAL A 206 -3.06 5.39 -24.49
C VAL A 206 -2.68 4.92 -25.89
N SER A 207 -1.91 5.72 -26.62
CA SER A 207 -1.36 5.31 -27.90
C SER A 207 -0.20 4.32 -27.73
N ARG A 208 0.11 3.52 -28.77
CA ARG A 208 1.26 2.61 -28.74
C ARG A 208 2.58 3.39 -28.59
N GLU A 209 2.65 4.58 -29.18
CA GLU A 209 3.79 5.47 -29.10
C GLU A 209 4.03 5.96 -27.68
N ASP A 210 2.95 6.35 -26.95
CA ASP A 210 3.05 6.79 -25.56
C ASP A 210 3.47 5.65 -24.63
N LEU A 211 2.92 4.45 -24.84
CA LEU A 211 3.34 3.24 -24.12
C LEU A 211 4.81 2.90 -24.40
N ALA A 212 5.25 2.97 -25.65
CA ALA A 212 6.64 2.71 -26.03
C ALA A 212 7.58 3.73 -25.35
N SER A 213 7.20 5.01 -25.33
CA SER A 213 7.94 6.08 -24.65
C SER A 213 8.02 5.85 -23.14
N ALA A 214 6.94 5.36 -22.50
CA ALA A 214 6.95 5.00 -21.09
C ALA A 214 7.93 3.85 -20.81
N PHE A 215 7.94 2.81 -21.63
CA PHE A 215 8.90 1.70 -21.51
C PHE A 215 10.34 2.15 -21.78
N ASP A 216 10.56 3.09 -22.70
CA ASP A 216 11.89 3.69 -22.91
C ASP A 216 12.34 4.48 -21.66
N SER A 217 11.42 5.18 -21.01
CA SER A 217 11.67 5.86 -19.74
C SER A 217 12.00 4.87 -18.61
N ILE A 218 11.25 3.76 -18.51
CA ILE A 218 11.53 2.64 -17.59
C ILE A 218 12.94 2.10 -17.83
N THR A 219 13.29 1.83 -19.09
CA THR A 219 14.59 1.31 -19.47
C THR A 219 15.72 2.28 -19.08
N ALA A 220 15.58 3.55 -19.47
CA ALA A 220 16.55 4.59 -19.13
C ALA A 220 16.69 4.80 -17.61
N PHE A 221 15.60 4.61 -16.86
CA PHE A 221 15.62 4.67 -15.41
C PHE A 221 16.33 3.45 -14.79
N ALA A 222 16.02 2.23 -15.24
CA ALA A 222 16.65 0.99 -14.75
C ALA A 222 18.16 0.94 -15.05
N ASP A 223 18.61 1.52 -16.18
CA ASP A 223 20.01 1.58 -16.58
C ASP A 223 20.86 2.53 -15.74
N ARG A 224 20.25 3.54 -15.12
CA ARG A 224 20.96 4.50 -14.29
C ARG A 224 21.24 3.94 -12.89
N ARG A 225 22.50 3.57 -12.63
CA ARG A 225 22.95 3.09 -11.31
C ARG A 225 23.12 4.21 -10.27
N VAL A 226 23.35 5.42 -10.73
CA VAL A 226 23.58 6.59 -9.88
C VAL A 226 22.50 7.62 -10.15
N ARG A 227 21.79 8.02 -9.12
CA ARG A 227 20.74 9.07 -9.17
C ARG A 227 21.36 10.44 -9.05
N ARG A 228 20.70 11.46 -9.58
CA ARG A 228 21.15 12.85 -9.55
C ARG A 228 20.18 13.71 -8.76
N LEU A 229 20.70 14.35 -7.71
CA LEU A 229 19.97 15.24 -6.85
C LEU A 229 20.49 16.66 -7.01
N LEU A 230 19.59 17.62 -7.21
CA LEU A 230 19.89 19.04 -7.11
C LEU A 230 19.48 19.56 -5.73
N VAL A 231 20.39 20.20 -5.02
CA VAL A 231 20.13 20.88 -3.73
C VAL A 231 20.32 22.38 -3.92
N VAL A 232 19.28 23.16 -3.60
CA VAL A 232 19.26 24.63 -3.70
C VAL A 232 19.04 25.21 -2.31
N GLU A 233 20.11 25.67 -1.69
CA GLU A 233 20.15 26.16 -0.30
C GLU A 233 21.22 27.25 -0.18
N ASP A 234 20.88 28.45 0.30
CA ASP A 234 21.80 29.55 0.39
C ASP A 234 22.79 29.45 1.56
N ASP A 235 22.36 28.86 2.69
CA ASP A 235 23.22 28.61 3.85
C ASP A 235 24.20 27.47 3.59
N ASP A 236 25.48 27.74 3.58
CA ASP A 236 26.56 26.77 3.33
C ASP A 236 26.53 25.59 4.29
N THR A 237 26.21 25.81 5.58
CA THR A 237 26.22 24.81 6.61
C THR A 237 25.04 23.85 6.41
N GLN A 238 23.87 24.38 6.12
CA GLN A 238 22.68 23.60 5.84
C GLN A 238 22.84 22.84 4.52
N ARG A 239 23.35 23.48 3.48
CA ARG A 239 23.62 22.86 2.19
C ARG A 239 24.55 21.66 2.32
N MET A 240 25.66 21.80 3.05
CA MET A 240 26.58 20.69 3.33
C MET A 240 25.92 19.58 4.15
N SER A 241 25.11 19.91 5.15
CA SER A 241 24.39 18.93 5.98
C SER A 241 23.39 18.11 5.15
N ILE A 242 22.68 18.73 4.20
CA ILE A 242 21.76 18.04 3.27
C ILE A 242 22.55 17.09 2.37
N VAL A 243 23.67 17.53 1.82
CA VAL A 243 24.53 16.71 0.96
C VAL A 243 25.06 15.48 1.72
N GLU A 244 25.52 15.67 2.97
CA GLU A 244 26.00 14.56 3.82
C GLU A 244 24.87 13.59 4.21
N LEU A 245 23.70 14.14 4.54
CA LEU A 245 22.53 13.34 4.89
C LEU A 245 22.12 12.42 3.75
N ILE A 246 22.05 12.94 2.51
CA ILE A 246 21.51 12.19 1.38
C ILE A 246 22.60 11.41 0.65
N GLY A 247 23.81 11.96 0.48
CA GLY A 247 24.92 11.34 -0.24
C GLY A 247 25.36 9.99 0.36
N ASN A 248 25.57 8.99 -0.49
CA ASN A 248 26.06 7.65 -0.08
C ASN A 248 26.72 6.87 -1.24
N GLY A 249 27.20 7.56 -2.26
CA GLY A 249 27.81 6.92 -3.43
C GLY A 249 26.82 6.40 -4.49
N ASP A 250 25.56 6.25 -4.15
CA ASP A 250 24.45 5.90 -5.06
C ASP A 250 23.71 7.15 -5.58
N VAL A 251 24.02 8.33 -5.02
CA VAL A 251 23.45 9.63 -5.43
C VAL A 251 24.58 10.62 -5.69
N THR A 252 24.59 11.21 -6.89
CA THR A 252 25.42 12.37 -7.21
C THR A 252 24.61 13.64 -6.87
N THR A 253 25.12 14.42 -5.94
CA THR A 253 24.47 15.66 -5.51
C THR A 253 25.18 16.87 -6.11
N THR A 254 24.44 17.69 -6.87
CA THR A 254 24.84 19.03 -7.28
C THR A 254 24.20 20.01 -6.31
N ALA A 255 25.03 20.80 -5.63
CA ALA A 255 24.57 21.73 -4.60
C ALA A 255 24.89 23.17 -5.01
N VAL A 256 23.88 24.03 -5.03
CA VAL A 256 23.96 25.43 -5.48
C VAL A 256 23.36 26.37 -4.44
N ALA A 257 23.77 27.64 -4.45
CA ALA A 257 23.37 28.63 -3.47
C ALA A 257 22.24 29.55 -3.97
N THR A 258 21.99 29.61 -5.27
CA THR A 258 21.07 30.57 -5.88
C THR A 258 20.10 29.90 -6.83
N GLY A 259 18.96 30.57 -7.06
CA GLY A 259 17.96 30.08 -8.02
C GLY A 259 18.48 30.11 -9.45
N GLN A 260 19.34 31.11 -9.83
CA GLN A 260 19.92 31.17 -11.16
C GLN A 260 20.87 30.01 -11.40
N GLU A 261 21.76 29.67 -10.45
CA GLU A 261 22.65 28.51 -10.56
C GLU A 261 21.84 27.20 -10.69
N ALA A 262 20.67 27.11 -10.02
CA ALA A 262 19.79 25.94 -10.16
C ALA A 262 19.20 25.84 -11.57
N LEU A 263 18.76 26.96 -12.17
CA LEU A 263 18.28 26.98 -13.55
C LEU A 263 19.37 26.59 -14.55
N ASP A 264 20.60 27.12 -14.36
CA ASP A 264 21.74 26.81 -15.22
C ASP A 264 22.10 25.29 -15.12
N ALA A 265 22.11 24.73 -13.91
CA ALA A 265 22.35 23.32 -13.68
C ALA A 265 21.27 22.44 -14.36
N LEU A 266 19.98 22.81 -14.21
CA LEU A 266 18.87 22.10 -14.84
C LEU A 266 18.88 22.16 -16.37
N GLN A 267 19.47 23.19 -16.97
CA GLN A 267 19.68 23.28 -18.41
C GLN A 267 20.84 22.41 -18.87
N ALA A 268 21.89 22.31 -18.06
CA ALA A 268 23.12 21.58 -18.41
C ALA A 268 22.96 20.07 -18.31
N GLU A 269 22.21 19.57 -17.32
CA GLU A 269 22.07 18.13 -17.08
C GLU A 269 20.69 17.73 -16.50
N PRO A 270 20.28 16.46 -16.67
CA PRO A 270 19.05 15.96 -16.06
C PRO A 270 19.25 15.66 -14.58
N PHE A 271 18.23 15.97 -13.75
CA PHE A 271 18.15 15.57 -12.34
C PHE A 271 16.93 14.65 -12.14
N ASP A 272 17.03 13.78 -11.13
CA ASP A 272 15.96 12.84 -10.77
C ASP A 272 15.09 13.38 -9.61
N CYS A 273 15.61 14.37 -8.83
CA CYS A 273 14.89 15.05 -7.77
C CYS A 273 15.56 16.38 -7.45
N MET A 274 14.82 17.34 -6.90
CA MET A 274 15.33 18.61 -6.40
C MET A 274 14.87 18.87 -4.96
N VAL A 275 15.80 19.30 -4.11
CA VAL A 275 15.51 19.85 -2.77
C VAL A 275 15.75 21.35 -2.83
N VAL A 276 14.77 22.17 -2.40
CA VAL A 276 14.85 23.63 -2.50
C VAL A 276 14.40 24.33 -1.24
N ASP A 277 15.17 25.32 -0.77
CA ASP A 277 14.66 26.30 0.21
C ASP A 277 13.83 27.39 -0.49
N LEU A 278 12.84 27.91 0.20
CA LEU A 278 12.01 29.02 -0.28
C LEU A 278 12.70 30.39 -0.20
N LYS A 279 13.71 30.55 0.66
CA LYS A 279 14.48 31.76 0.80
C LYS A 279 15.78 31.58 0.04
N LEU A 280 15.87 32.20 -1.13
CA LEU A 280 17.11 32.30 -1.90
C LEU A 280 17.49 33.78 -2.07
N PRO A 281 18.78 34.09 -2.27
CA PRO A 281 19.25 35.47 -2.29
C PRO A 281 18.85 36.25 -3.55
N ASP A 282 18.62 35.59 -4.66
CA ASP A 282 18.33 36.15 -5.98
C ASP A 282 16.88 36.08 -6.43
N MET A 283 16.14 35.08 -5.94
CA MET A 283 14.70 34.88 -6.19
C MET A 283 14.07 34.08 -5.08
N THR A 284 12.75 34.04 -5.03
CA THR A 284 12.03 33.10 -4.10
C THR A 284 12.02 31.71 -4.66
N GLY A 285 11.97 30.67 -3.78
CA GLY A 285 11.79 29.28 -4.22
C GLY A 285 10.49 29.08 -5.01
N PHE A 286 9.44 29.87 -4.74
CA PHE A 286 8.22 29.86 -5.55
C PHE A 286 8.48 30.28 -7.01
N GLU A 287 9.19 31.39 -7.21
CA GLU A 287 9.54 31.88 -8.55
C GLU A 287 10.46 30.91 -9.29
N LEU A 288 11.38 30.25 -8.56
CA LEU A 288 12.23 29.21 -9.13
C LEU A 288 11.39 28.01 -9.63
N ILE A 289 10.50 27.48 -8.80
CA ILE A 289 9.63 26.34 -9.16
C ILE A 289 8.76 26.70 -10.36
N GLU A 290 8.17 27.89 -10.37
CA GLU A 290 7.33 28.37 -11.48
C GLU A 290 8.12 28.46 -12.80
N LYS A 291 9.36 28.98 -12.78
CA LYS A 291 10.24 29.02 -13.94
C LYS A 291 10.63 27.63 -14.44
N ILE A 292 10.92 26.69 -13.51
CA ILE A 292 11.24 25.30 -13.89
C ILE A 292 10.08 24.66 -14.65
N GLN A 293 8.85 24.84 -14.16
CA GLN A 293 7.67 24.26 -14.79
C GLN A 293 7.31 24.92 -16.10
N LYS A 294 7.35 26.27 -16.18
CA LYS A 294 6.89 27.03 -17.35
C LYS A 294 7.97 27.17 -18.42
N ASP A 295 9.18 27.54 -18.02
CA ASP A 295 10.24 27.94 -18.97
C ASP A 295 11.07 26.72 -19.42
N LEU A 296 11.32 25.77 -18.52
CA LEU A 296 12.07 24.55 -18.83
C LEU A 296 11.20 23.36 -19.20
N GLY A 297 9.86 23.47 -19.01
CA GLY A 297 8.91 22.37 -19.33
C GLY A 297 9.12 21.11 -18.49
N ARG A 298 9.82 21.21 -17.34
CA ARG A 298 10.13 20.06 -16.46
C ARG A 298 9.09 19.93 -15.34
N ALA A 299 7.84 19.78 -15.71
CA ALA A 299 6.75 19.57 -14.75
C ALA A 299 6.81 18.18 -14.06
N ASP A 300 7.68 17.28 -14.53
CA ASP A 300 7.84 15.92 -14.01
C ASP A 300 9.02 15.77 -13.03
N LEU A 301 9.80 16.83 -12.80
CA LEU A 301 10.90 16.80 -11.83
C LEU A 301 10.32 16.83 -10.41
N PRO A 302 10.50 15.77 -9.60
CA PRO A 302 10.08 15.78 -8.20
C PRO A 302 10.77 16.88 -7.41
N ILE A 303 9.97 17.72 -6.72
CA ILE A 303 10.45 18.87 -5.97
C ILE A 303 10.07 18.73 -4.50
N ILE A 304 11.08 18.69 -3.64
CA ILE A 304 10.94 18.71 -2.18
C ILE A 304 11.27 20.12 -1.68
N VAL A 305 10.28 20.78 -1.13
CA VAL A 305 10.50 22.06 -0.44
C VAL A 305 10.99 21.79 0.98
N TYR A 306 12.17 22.28 1.34
CA TYR A 306 12.78 22.11 2.66
C TYR A 306 13.12 23.47 3.25
N THR A 307 12.22 24.03 4.06
CA THR A 307 12.30 25.44 4.47
C THR A 307 12.11 25.67 5.96
N GLY A 308 12.86 26.65 6.51
CA GLY A 308 12.66 27.18 7.86
C GLY A 308 11.60 28.29 7.95
N LYS A 309 10.95 28.64 6.84
CA LYS A 309 9.91 29.66 6.81
C LYS A 309 8.59 29.08 7.30
N GLU A 310 7.93 29.73 8.27
CA GLU A 310 6.53 29.46 8.58
C GLU A 310 5.67 29.82 7.37
N LEU A 311 4.87 28.86 6.92
CA LEU A 311 4.00 29.02 5.75
C LEU A 311 2.62 29.48 6.20
N THR A 312 2.08 30.48 5.51
CA THR A 312 0.65 30.79 5.61
C THR A 312 -0.19 29.72 4.92
N ALA A 313 -1.43 29.52 5.32
CA ALA A 313 -2.35 28.56 4.70
C ALA A 313 -2.46 28.74 3.17
N LYS A 314 -2.36 29.99 2.70
CA LYS A 314 -2.40 30.31 1.25
C LYS A 314 -1.10 29.85 0.55
N GLU A 315 0.06 30.09 1.14
CA GLU A 315 1.35 29.66 0.59
C GLU A 315 1.45 28.13 0.59
N GLU A 316 1.00 27.49 1.67
CA GLU A 316 0.97 26.03 1.73
C GLU A 316 0.08 25.44 0.65
N THR A 317 -1.15 25.97 0.45
CA THR A 317 -2.05 25.53 -0.62
C THR A 317 -1.43 25.75 -2.01
N GLN A 318 -0.70 26.82 -2.21
CA GLN A 318 -0.02 27.09 -3.48
C GLN A 318 1.14 26.12 -3.71
N LEU A 319 1.95 25.85 -2.69
CA LEU A 319 3.07 24.90 -2.77
C LEU A 319 2.60 23.47 -3.04
N ARG A 320 1.53 23.03 -2.38
CA ARG A 320 0.95 21.70 -2.60
C ARG A 320 0.51 21.41 -4.04
N ARG A 321 0.40 22.45 -4.88
CA ARG A 321 0.09 22.28 -6.32
C ARG A 321 1.32 22.08 -7.18
N VAL A 322 2.50 22.46 -6.69
CA VAL A 322 3.72 22.54 -7.51
C VAL A 322 4.92 21.81 -6.91
N ALA A 323 4.86 21.44 -5.64
CA ALA A 323 5.88 20.66 -4.95
C ALA A 323 5.32 19.29 -4.52
N ASP A 324 6.13 18.25 -4.62
CA ASP A 324 5.73 16.87 -4.29
C ASP A 324 5.80 16.61 -2.79
N ALA A 325 6.72 17.27 -2.08
CA ALA A 325 6.77 17.25 -0.63
C ALA A 325 7.11 18.64 -0.07
N ILE A 326 6.55 18.96 1.10
CA ILE A 326 6.83 20.18 1.86
C ILE A 326 7.27 19.77 3.26
N ILE A 327 8.49 20.15 3.63
CA ILE A 327 9.10 19.86 4.92
C ILE A 327 9.50 21.18 5.58
N VAL A 328 8.86 21.49 6.71
CA VAL A 328 9.29 22.61 7.56
C VAL A 328 10.45 22.15 8.43
N LYS A 329 11.53 22.95 8.50
CA LYS A 329 12.76 22.63 9.24
C LYS A 329 12.46 22.60 10.75
N GLU A 330 12.27 21.42 11.31
CA GLU A 330 12.03 21.11 12.71
C GLU A 330 12.97 19.98 13.18
N VAL A 331 12.82 19.53 14.43
CA VAL A 331 13.71 18.51 15.02
C VAL A 331 13.72 17.18 14.26
N SER A 332 12.58 16.76 13.69
CA SER A 332 12.45 15.51 12.91
C SER A 332 12.53 15.71 11.38
N SER A 333 12.93 16.89 10.93
CA SER A 333 12.96 17.21 9.50
C SER A 333 14.05 16.49 8.70
N PRO A 334 15.25 16.15 9.26
CA PRO A 334 16.26 15.39 8.54
C PRO A 334 15.80 13.97 8.17
N GLU A 335 15.09 13.28 9.07
CA GLU A 335 14.54 11.95 8.84
C GLU A 335 13.51 11.98 7.70
N ARG A 336 12.61 12.99 7.72
CA ARG A 336 11.62 13.19 6.65
C ARG A 336 12.30 13.52 5.32
N LEU A 337 13.31 14.39 5.31
CA LEU A 337 14.04 14.70 4.09
C LEU A 337 14.73 13.48 3.51
N LEU A 338 15.33 12.62 4.35
CA LEU A 338 15.94 11.37 3.90
C LEU A 338 14.89 10.40 3.33
N SER A 339 13.71 10.30 3.95
CA SER A 339 12.61 9.45 3.50
C SER A 339 12.06 9.90 2.15
N GLU A 340 11.70 11.18 2.02
CA GLU A 340 11.16 11.72 0.78
C GLU A 340 12.17 11.63 -0.37
N THR A 341 13.45 11.95 -0.11
CA THR A 341 14.49 11.80 -1.12
C THR A 341 14.74 10.32 -1.48
N ALA A 342 14.63 9.39 -0.53
CA ALA A 342 14.74 7.96 -0.82
C ALA A 342 13.57 7.50 -1.70
N LEU A 343 12.35 7.97 -1.44
CA LEU A 343 11.15 7.68 -2.23
C LEU A 343 11.28 8.18 -3.67
N PHE A 344 11.56 9.48 -3.87
CA PHE A 344 11.60 10.08 -5.20
C PHE A 344 12.85 9.69 -6.01
N LEU A 345 13.96 9.37 -5.36
CA LEU A 345 15.15 8.81 -6.00
C LEU A 345 15.07 7.29 -6.17
N HIS A 346 13.99 6.64 -5.72
CA HIS A 346 13.79 5.19 -5.76
C HIS A 346 15.00 4.41 -5.22
N ARG A 347 15.47 4.80 -4.04
CA ARG A 347 16.64 4.18 -3.40
C ARG A 347 16.25 2.89 -2.69
N VAL A 348 17.11 1.89 -2.79
CA VAL A 348 16.97 0.65 -2.02
C VAL A 348 17.43 0.92 -0.58
N GLU A 349 16.47 0.99 0.36
CA GLU A 349 16.75 1.30 1.77
C GLU A 349 17.75 0.33 2.41
N ALA A 350 17.72 -0.94 2.01
CA ALA A 350 18.66 -1.95 2.49
C ALA A 350 20.13 -1.63 2.15
N ASN A 351 20.38 -0.82 1.12
CA ASN A 351 21.72 -0.40 0.71
C ASN A 351 22.22 0.85 1.46
N LEU A 352 21.35 1.49 2.26
CA LEU A 352 21.73 2.64 3.07
C LEU A 352 22.63 2.22 4.24
N PRO A 353 23.57 3.08 4.68
CA PRO A 353 24.32 2.88 5.91
C PRO A 353 23.40 2.67 7.11
N GLU A 354 23.83 1.82 8.04
CA GLU A 354 23.08 1.47 9.25
C GLU A 354 22.47 2.66 10.00
N PRO A 355 23.18 3.80 10.22
CA PRO A 355 22.58 4.95 10.90
C PRO A 355 21.39 5.54 10.13
N LYS A 356 21.49 5.68 8.79
CA LYS A 356 20.44 6.23 7.93
C LYS A 356 19.24 5.27 7.86
N ARG A 357 19.47 3.97 7.80
CA ARG A 357 18.41 2.96 7.82
C ARG A 357 17.63 3.01 9.12
N ARG A 358 18.30 3.13 10.28
CA ARG A 358 17.63 3.30 11.59
C ARG A 358 16.79 4.57 11.67
N MET A 359 17.24 5.67 11.06
CA MET A 359 16.47 6.90 10.96
C MET A 359 15.15 6.66 10.22
N LEU A 360 15.18 5.97 9.08
CA LEU A 360 13.98 5.63 8.32
C LEU A 360 13.06 4.68 9.08
N GLU A 361 13.58 3.64 9.74
CA GLU A 361 12.80 2.71 10.56
C GLU A 361 12.07 3.43 11.71
N GLN A 362 12.70 4.44 12.32
CA GLN A 362 12.08 5.26 13.37
C GLN A 362 10.98 6.17 12.82
N LEU A 363 11.17 6.71 11.61
CA LEU A 363 10.18 7.53 10.95
C LEU A 363 8.96 6.70 10.52
N HIS A 364 9.17 5.51 9.93
CA HIS A 364 8.07 4.61 9.52
C HIS A 364 7.17 4.19 10.69
N ARG A 365 7.69 4.23 11.92
CA ARG A 365 6.88 4.06 13.14
C ARG A 365 6.04 5.28 13.51
N ARG A 366 6.31 6.46 12.90
CA ARG A 366 5.60 7.73 13.13
C ARG A 366 5.06 8.23 11.79
N ASP A 367 4.01 7.59 11.31
CA ASP A 367 3.37 7.94 10.04
C ASP A 367 2.84 9.39 10.08
N PRO A 368 3.43 10.33 9.33
CA PRO A 368 3.06 11.74 9.42
C PRO A 368 1.67 12.04 8.85
N VAL A 369 1.11 11.16 8.02
CA VAL A 369 -0.24 11.31 7.46
C VAL A 369 -1.28 10.90 8.49
N LEU A 370 -0.97 9.89 9.32
CA LEU A 370 -1.89 9.31 10.30
C LEU A 370 -1.75 9.95 11.69
N ALA A 371 -0.56 10.42 12.07
CA ALA A 371 -0.30 10.94 13.41
C ALA A 371 -1.19 12.15 13.74
N GLY A 372 -1.87 12.08 14.88
CA GLY A 372 -2.80 13.12 15.39
C GLY A 372 -4.16 13.14 14.69
N ARG A 373 -4.40 12.28 13.68
CA ARG A 373 -5.70 12.16 13.03
C ARG A 373 -6.70 11.43 13.92
N LYS A 374 -7.93 11.91 13.93
CA LYS A 374 -9.01 11.36 14.76
C LYS A 374 -9.94 10.47 13.95
N VAL A 375 -10.10 9.20 14.38
CA VAL A 375 -10.92 8.19 13.72
C VAL A 375 -11.99 7.67 14.66
N LEU A 376 -13.22 7.54 14.15
CA LEU A 376 -14.32 6.89 14.84
C LEU A 376 -14.40 5.43 14.39
N ILE A 377 -14.36 4.48 15.32
CA ILE A 377 -14.63 3.06 15.10
C ILE A 377 -16.05 2.76 15.55
N VAL A 378 -16.84 2.11 14.68
CA VAL A 378 -18.19 1.63 14.99
C VAL A 378 -18.25 0.15 14.71
N ASP A 379 -18.28 -0.68 15.76
CA ASP A 379 -18.30 -2.15 15.68
C ASP A 379 -19.00 -2.69 16.94
N ASP A 380 -19.85 -3.70 16.85
CA ASP A 380 -20.56 -4.27 17.98
C ASP A 380 -19.73 -5.27 18.81
N ASP A 381 -18.58 -5.69 18.29
CA ASP A 381 -17.63 -6.53 19.01
C ASP A 381 -16.52 -5.70 19.66
N VAL A 382 -16.58 -5.55 20.99
CA VAL A 382 -15.57 -4.82 21.80
C VAL A 382 -14.14 -5.32 21.54
N ARG A 383 -13.95 -6.60 21.16
CA ARG A 383 -12.63 -7.16 20.83
C ARG A 383 -12.08 -6.56 19.54
N ASN A 384 -12.94 -6.32 18.53
CA ASN A 384 -12.55 -5.65 17.30
C ASN A 384 -12.19 -4.19 17.59
N ILE A 385 -13.03 -3.50 18.38
CA ILE A 385 -12.77 -2.13 18.82
C ILE A 385 -11.39 -2.05 19.48
N PHE A 386 -11.12 -2.94 20.45
CA PHE A 386 -9.84 -2.93 21.18
C PHE A 386 -8.64 -3.20 20.26
N ALA A 387 -8.75 -4.19 19.35
CA ALA A 387 -7.68 -4.53 18.42
C ALA A 387 -7.38 -3.39 17.44
N LEU A 388 -8.43 -2.76 16.88
CA LEU A 388 -8.29 -1.62 15.98
C LEU A 388 -7.75 -0.38 16.70
N THR A 389 -8.27 -0.08 17.90
CA THR A 389 -7.78 1.03 18.72
C THR A 389 -6.29 0.86 19.01
N SER A 390 -5.86 -0.30 19.48
CA SER A 390 -4.45 -0.57 19.76
C SER A 390 -3.57 -0.41 18.52
N ALA A 391 -4.04 -0.89 17.36
CA ALA A 391 -3.31 -0.77 16.11
C ALA A 391 -3.19 0.70 15.65
N LEU A 392 -4.27 1.47 15.69
CA LEU A 392 -4.28 2.87 15.24
C LEU A 392 -3.52 3.79 16.22
N GLU A 393 -3.65 3.59 17.53
CA GLU A 393 -2.92 4.34 18.54
C GLU A 393 -1.40 4.09 18.46
N SER A 394 -0.96 2.89 18.02
CA SER A 394 0.47 2.61 17.77
C SER A 394 1.07 3.48 16.66
N HIS A 395 0.21 4.06 15.79
CA HIS A 395 0.55 5.03 14.74
C HIS A 395 0.21 6.48 15.15
N ASN A 396 0.04 6.72 16.47
CA ASN A 396 -0.29 8.02 17.05
C ASN A 396 -1.59 8.65 16.56
N MET A 397 -2.59 7.84 16.15
CA MET A 397 -3.94 8.30 15.84
C MET A 397 -4.76 8.48 17.10
N GLU A 398 -5.71 9.41 17.08
CA GLU A 398 -6.73 9.54 18.12
C GLU A 398 -7.95 8.69 17.76
N VAL A 399 -8.37 7.81 18.68
CA VAL A 399 -9.48 6.90 18.43
C VAL A 399 -10.65 7.22 19.34
N VAL A 400 -11.83 7.36 18.75
CA VAL A 400 -13.11 7.33 19.46
C VAL A 400 -13.90 6.12 18.97
N HIS A 401 -14.79 5.56 19.79
CA HIS A 401 -15.51 4.35 19.41
C HIS A 401 -16.99 4.42 19.81
N ALA A 402 -17.76 3.55 19.18
CA ALA A 402 -19.18 3.30 19.45
C ALA A 402 -19.50 1.82 19.19
N GLU A 403 -20.45 1.26 19.93
CA GLU A 403 -20.78 -0.17 19.89
C GLU A 403 -21.97 -0.48 18.96
N ASN A 404 -22.58 0.51 18.34
CA ASN A 404 -23.69 0.35 17.38
C ASN A 404 -23.83 1.56 16.45
N GLY A 405 -24.60 1.41 15.37
CA GLY A 405 -24.76 2.46 14.36
C GLY A 405 -25.36 3.75 14.89
N GLN A 406 -26.36 3.68 15.78
CA GLN A 406 -26.99 4.88 16.35
C GLN A 406 -26.03 5.65 17.26
N GLU A 407 -25.32 4.95 18.13
CA GLU A 407 -24.28 5.54 18.98
C GLU A 407 -23.14 6.14 18.15
N GLY A 408 -22.74 5.48 17.05
CA GLY A 408 -21.77 6.00 16.11
C GLY A 408 -22.17 7.35 15.51
N ILE A 409 -23.44 7.48 15.10
CA ILE A 409 -24.00 8.74 14.60
C ILE A 409 -23.99 9.82 15.68
N ASP A 410 -24.40 9.48 16.89
CA ASP A 410 -24.47 10.44 17.99
C ASP A 410 -23.06 10.86 18.45
N THR A 411 -22.11 9.93 18.50
CA THR A 411 -20.70 10.20 18.78
C THR A 411 -20.09 11.12 17.73
N LEU A 412 -20.37 10.88 16.45
CA LEU A 412 -19.90 11.72 15.34
C LEU A 412 -20.43 13.16 15.42
N ARG A 413 -21.69 13.33 15.85
CA ARG A 413 -22.29 14.67 16.04
C ARG A 413 -21.66 15.44 17.19
N ASN A 414 -21.32 14.72 18.27
CA ASN A 414 -20.86 15.33 19.53
C ASN A 414 -19.33 15.45 19.60
N THR A 415 -18.58 14.77 18.72
CA THR A 415 -17.11 14.78 18.72
C THR A 415 -16.61 15.61 17.53
N PRO A 416 -16.07 16.81 17.75
CA PRO A 416 -15.47 17.59 16.68
C PRO A 416 -14.12 16.97 16.24
N GLY A 417 -13.78 17.17 14.96
CA GLY A 417 -12.49 16.81 14.45
C GLY A 417 -12.32 15.32 14.08
N VAL A 418 -13.42 14.56 13.98
CA VAL A 418 -13.37 13.21 13.37
C VAL A 418 -13.12 13.36 11.87
N GLU A 419 -12.08 12.69 11.38
CA GLU A 419 -11.59 12.81 10.00
C GLU A 419 -11.84 11.55 9.16
N ALA A 420 -12.08 10.40 9.81
CA ALA A 420 -12.53 9.18 9.14
C ALA A 420 -13.42 8.34 10.07
N VAL A 421 -14.24 7.46 9.47
CA VAL A 421 -15.07 6.49 10.19
C VAL A 421 -14.75 5.08 9.68
N LEU A 422 -14.51 4.15 10.60
CA LEU A 422 -14.47 2.71 10.34
C LEU A 422 -15.81 2.14 10.79
N MET A 423 -16.62 1.62 9.85
CA MET A 423 -18.00 1.21 10.10
C MET A 423 -18.19 -0.29 9.86
N ASP A 424 -18.43 -1.06 10.90
CA ASP A 424 -18.89 -2.44 10.70
C ASP A 424 -20.26 -2.46 9.99
N ILE A 425 -20.37 -3.36 9.03
CA ILE A 425 -21.61 -3.54 8.28
C ILE A 425 -22.60 -4.42 9.03
N MET A 426 -22.10 -5.40 9.78
CA MET A 426 -22.93 -6.45 10.40
C MET A 426 -23.15 -6.18 11.88
N MET A 427 -23.97 -5.19 12.20
CA MET A 427 -24.30 -4.82 13.58
C MET A 427 -25.78 -5.06 13.90
N PRO A 428 -26.14 -5.40 15.16
CA PRO A 428 -27.52 -5.54 15.58
C PRO A 428 -28.24 -4.19 15.67
N GLY A 429 -29.51 -4.16 15.35
CA GLY A 429 -30.35 -2.95 15.38
C GLY A 429 -30.19 -2.15 14.10
N MET A 430 -29.46 -1.02 14.14
CA MET A 430 -29.10 -0.26 12.97
C MET A 430 -27.85 -0.87 12.33
N ASP A 431 -27.97 -1.42 11.12
CA ASP A 431 -26.83 -1.98 10.40
C ASP A 431 -25.91 -0.87 9.84
N GLY A 432 -24.71 -1.26 9.39
CA GLY A 432 -23.71 -0.33 8.89
C GLY A 432 -24.15 0.39 7.61
N TYR A 433 -24.98 -0.25 6.77
CA TYR A 433 -25.50 0.41 5.56
C TYR A 433 -26.45 1.56 5.93
N GLU A 434 -27.37 1.32 6.87
CA GLU A 434 -28.31 2.33 7.37
C GLU A 434 -27.56 3.48 8.06
N ALA A 435 -26.54 3.16 8.87
CA ALA A 435 -25.71 4.15 9.54
C ALA A 435 -24.94 5.02 8.54
N ILE A 436 -24.31 4.43 7.51
CA ILE A 436 -23.61 5.16 6.44
C ILE A 436 -24.58 6.10 5.72
N GLN A 437 -25.76 5.62 5.30
CA GLN A 437 -26.77 6.45 4.63
C GLN A 437 -27.23 7.61 5.51
N ALA A 438 -27.44 7.38 6.81
CA ALA A 438 -27.81 8.41 7.76
C ALA A 438 -26.71 9.48 7.92
N ILE A 439 -25.43 9.07 7.97
CA ILE A 439 -24.28 9.98 8.02
C ILE A 439 -24.19 10.81 6.72
N ARG A 440 -24.36 10.20 5.56
CA ARG A 440 -24.35 10.89 4.24
C ARG A 440 -25.51 11.87 4.08
N GLY A 441 -26.64 11.63 4.75
CA GLY A 441 -27.76 12.57 4.82
C GLY A 441 -27.48 13.85 5.62
N MET A 442 -26.39 13.91 6.38
CA MET A 442 -25.96 15.08 7.12
C MET A 442 -24.96 15.91 6.31
N GLU A 443 -25.31 17.14 5.95
CA GLU A 443 -24.48 18.02 5.09
C GLU A 443 -23.05 18.17 5.60
N LYS A 444 -22.88 18.26 6.93
CA LYS A 444 -21.55 18.37 7.57
C LYS A 444 -20.62 17.17 7.29
N PHE A 445 -21.17 15.99 7.07
CA PHE A 445 -20.40 14.74 6.95
C PHE A 445 -20.51 14.10 5.56
N LYS A 446 -20.99 14.84 4.58
CA LYS A 446 -21.21 14.35 3.22
C LYS A 446 -19.93 13.84 2.55
N HIS A 447 -18.80 14.45 2.83
CA HIS A 447 -17.49 14.11 2.28
C HIS A 447 -16.55 13.40 3.28
N LEU A 448 -17.03 13.13 4.51
CA LEU A 448 -16.23 12.43 5.51
C LEU A 448 -15.88 11.03 5.02
N PRO A 449 -14.59 10.62 4.98
CA PRO A 449 -14.21 9.26 4.63
C PRO A 449 -14.88 8.23 5.56
N ILE A 450 -15.58 7.26 4.97
CA ILE A 450 -16.19 6.13 5.68
C ILE A 450 -15.69 4.85 5.04
N ILE A 451 -14.91 4.06 5.79
CA ILE A 451 -14.39 2.76 5.37
C ILE A 451 -15.28 1.69 5.97
N ALA A 452 -15.96 0.92 5.13
CA ALA A 452 -16.84 -0.16 5.56
C ALA A 452 -16.03 -1.43 5.93
N LEU A 453 -16.30 -2.01 7.11
CA LEU A 453 -15.71 -3.27 7.55
C LEU A 453 -16.73 -4.39 7.29
N THR A 454 -16.43 -5.32 6.38
CA THR A 454 -17.39 -6.35 5.95
C THR A 454 -16.88 -7.76 6.17
N ALA A 455 -17.77 -8.70 6.56
CA ALA A 455 -17.43 -10.12 6.69
C ALA A 455 -17.33 -10.85 5.34
N LYS A 456 -17.70 -10.21 4.22
CA LYS A 456 -17.74 -10.82 2.89
C LYS A 456 -16.90 -10.05 1.90
N ALA A 457 -16.08 -10.78 1.14
CA ALA A 457 -15.16 -10.24 0.13
C ALA A 457 -15.70 -10.29 -1.31
N MET A 458 -17.01 -10.51 -1.50
CA MET A 458 -17.60 -10.64 -2.84
C MET A 458 -17.84 -9.27 -3.48
N LYS A 459 -17.70 -9.18 -4.81
CA LYS A 459 -17.93 -7.95 -5.59
C LYS A 459 -19.29 -7.29 -5.28
N ALA A 460 -20.34 -8.10 -5.10
CA ALA A 460 -21.68 -7.62 -4.76
C ALA A 460 -21.75 -6.91 -3.39
N ASP A 461 -20.96 -7.34 -2.41
CA ASP A 461 -20.93 -6.70 -1.08
C ASP A 461 -20.15 -5.37 -1.14
N ARG A 462 -19.08 -5.29 -1.94
CA ARG A 462 -18.39 -4.04 -2.26
C ARG A 462 -19.36 -3.02 -2.87
N ASP A 463 -20.06 -3.42 -3.95
CA ASP A 463 -20.95 -2.54 -4.67
C ASP A 463 -22.04 -1.98 -3.73
N ARG A 464 -22.59 -2.81 -2.83
CA ARG A 464 -23.54 -2.38 -1.80
C ARG A 464 -22.96 -1.39 -0.79
N CYS A 465 -21.71 -1.55 -0.34
CA CYS A 465 -21.05 -0.60 0.55
C CYS A 465 -20.92 0.77 -0.13
N ILE A 466 -20.45 0.79 -1.38
CA ILE A 466 -20.29 2.03 -2.15
C ILE A 466 -21.66 2.67 -2.48
N GLU A 467 -22.68 1.88 -2.85
CA GLU A 467 -24.05 2.37 -3.06
C GLU A 467 -24.66 2.98 -1.80
N ALA A 468 -24.36 2.44 -0.62
CA ALA A 468 -24.76 3.03 0.66
C ALA A 468 -24.04 4.34 0.98
N GLY A 469 -22.95 4.67 0.27
CA GLY A 469 -22.17 5.89 0.42
C GLY A 469 -20.85 5.72 1.17
N ALA A 470 -20.35 4.48 1.37
CA ALA A 470 -19.00 4.26 1.85
C ALA A 470 -17.97 4.81 0.86
N SER A 471 -16.87 5.35 1.37
CA SER A 471 -15.76 5.82 0.55
C SER A 471 -14.90 4.64 0.07
N ASP A 472 -14.78 3.61 0.91
CA ASP A 472 -14.07 2.38 0.61
C ASP A 472 -14.54 1.25 1.53
N TYR A 473 -13.98 0.05 1.35
CA TYR A 473 -14.30 -1.12 2.18
C TYR A 473 -13.06 -1.97 2.46
N ILE A 474 -13.11 -2.76 3.52
CA ILE A 474 -12.12 -3.79 3.86
C ILE A 474 -12.83 -5.03 4.39
N SER A 475 -12.38 -6.22 3.96
CA SER A 475 -12.97 -7.48 4.39
C SER A 475 -12.36 -7.98 5.71
N LYS A 476 -13.18 -8.52 6.58
CA LYS A 476 -12.73 -9.27 7.77
C LYS A 476 -12.26 -10.68 7.34
N PRO A 477 -11.16 -11.23 7.88
CA PRO A 477 -10.33 -10.68 8.95
C PRO A 477 -9.54 -9.46 8.48
N LEU A 478 -9.44 -8.43 9.34
CA LEU A 478 -8.84 -7.15 8.97
C LEU A 478 -7.32 -7.28 8.87
N ASP A 479 -6.79 -6.93 7.72
CA ASP A 479 -5.36 -6.68 7.49
C ASP A 479 -5.05 -5.24 7.94
N ILE A 480 -4.26 -5.08 9.00
CA ILE A 480 -3.94 -3.76 9.57
C ILE A 480 -3.14 -2.91 8.59
N ASP A 481 -2.20 -3.48 7.84
CA ASP A 481 -1.42 -2.74 6.85
C ASP A 481 -2.31 -2.22 5.72
N GLN A 482 -3.32 -3.01 5.32
CA GLN A 482 -4.33 -2.56 4.36
C GLN A 482 -5.18 -1.43 4.93
N LEU A 483 -5.62 -1.53 6.17
CA LEU A 483 -6.40 -0.48 6.84
C LEU A 483 -5.63 0.83 6.91
N LEU A 484 -4.36 0.78 7.33
CA LEU A 484 -3.49 1.95 7.39
C LEU A 484 -3.28 2.58 6.00
N SER A 485 -3.10 1.76 4.97
CA SER A 485 -2.99 2.25 3.58
C SER A 485 -4.27 2.95 3.11
N LEU A 486 -5.45 2.39 3.40
CA LEU A 486 -6.73 3.04 3.09
C LEU A 486 -6.87 4.38 3.82
N LEU A 487 -6.52 4.40 5.11
CA LEU A 487 -6.54 5.64 5.89
C LEU A 487 -5.59 6.70 5.32
N ARG A 488 -4.36 6.33 4.92
CA ARG A 488 -3.43 7.27 4.27
C ARG A 488 -4.02 7.84 2.99
N VAL A 489 -4.55 6.98 2.13
CA VAL A 489 -5.16 7.39 0.84
C VAL A 489 -6.32 8.38 1.05
N TRP A 490 -7.16 8.15 2.06
CA TRP A 490 -8.34 8.97 2.31
C TRP A 490 -8.09 10.19 3.20
N LEU A 491 -7.11 10.12 4.10
CA LEU A 491 -6.72 11.24 4.97
C LEU A 491 -5.64 12.14 4.36
N TYR A 492 -5.07 11.72 3.22
CA TYR A 492 -4.18 12.59 2.48
C TYR A 492 -4.93 13.87 2.06
N PRO A 493 -4.39 15.07 2.32
CA PRO A 493 -5.09 16.31 1.99
C PRO A 493 -5.40 16.37 0.50
N GLN A 494 -6.64 16.11 0.13
CA GLN A 494 -7.11 16.39 -1.22
C GLN A 494 -7.20 17.91 -1.34
N SER A 495 -6.43 18.50 -2.25
CA SER A 495 -6.68 19.87 -2.67
C SER A 495 -8.11 19.91 -3.19
N GLU A 496 -9.00 20.61 -2.44
CA GLU A 496 -10.38 20.83 -2.85
C GLU A 496 -10.39 21.40 -4.27
N THR A 497 -10.80 20.57 -5.21
CA THR A 497 -11.27 21.00 -6.50
C THR A 497 -12.67 21.60 -6.27
N GLN A 498 -12.71 22.83 -5.74
CA GLN A 498 -13.95 23.62 -5.84
C GLN A 498 -13.98 24.19 -7.25
N GLY A 499 -14.94 23.64 -8.03
CA GLY A 499 -15.34 24.13 -9.34
C GLY A 499 -15.95 25.54 -9.32
#